data_2f6dfa06f83133335f29596d12ac56a9
#
_entry.id   2f6dfa06f83133335f29596d12ac56a9
#
_cell.length_a   1.000
_cell.length_b   1.000
_cell.length_c   1.000
_cell.angle_alpha   90.00
_cell.angle_beta   90.00
_cell.angle_gamma   90.00
#
_symmetry.space_group_name_H-M   'P 1'
#
loop_
_entity.id
_entity.type
_entity.pdbx_description
1 polymer ?
#
loop_
_entity_poly.entity_id
_entity_poly.type
_entity_poly.pdbx_seq_one_letter_code
_entity_poly.pdbx_strand_id
1 'polypeptide(L)'
;MEEAEKYLLKGIELCERLNEKGWNTIAHSYLAVTYFEMGNFPKSKDYYEKVCGLLEHTRLMPSSLGLAKIGAARSRVMNNEKHVDLESLYAHSRNNKIKTIEGENSKYIGEILLNIDDQHISEAEHWIQKAIEADQRNRMMFYLGKDYALYAELFKRKGDRLKARENLGKAIEIFKECGADGWVEKYEKELAIIL
;
A
#
# COMPACT_ATOMS: atom_id res chain seq x y z
N MET A 1 8.84 -10.89 8.67
CA MET A 1 8.03 -11.09 7.45
C MET A 1 7.74 -12.57 7.19
N GLU A 2 8.73 -13.47 7.20
CA GLU A 2 8.54 -14.93 7.03
C GLU A 2 7.59 -15.55 8.07
N GLU A 3 7.64 -15.08 9.30
CA GLU A 3 6.73 -15.54 10.35
C GLU A 3 5.28 -15.12 10.08
N ALA A 4 5.07 -13.90 9.57
CA ALA A 4 3.75 -13.44 9.14
C ALA A 4 3.19 -14.29 7.99
N GLU A 5 4.01 -14.58 6.98
CA GLU A 5 3.65 -15.50 5.88
C GLU A 5 3.17 -16.85 6.42
N LYS A 6 3.95 -17.46 7.31
CA LYS A 6 3.63 -18.77 7.91
C LYS A 6 2.28 -18.77 8.64
N TYR A 7 2.01 -17.74 9.45
CA TYR A 7 0.73 -17.66 10.18
C TYR A 7 -0.45 -17.38 9.27
N LEU A 8 -0.27 -16.52 8.25
CA LEU A 8 -1.32 -16.22 7.28
C LEU A 8 -1.70 -17.44 6.44
N LEU A 9 -0.71 -18.24 6.00
CA LEU A 9 -0.96 -19.50 5.27
C LEU A 9 -1.72 -20.51 6.13
N LYS A 10 -1.37 -20.68 7.41
CA LYS A 10 -2.14 -21.51 8.35
C LYS A 10 -3.56 -20.98 8.56
N GLY A 11 -3.73 -19.65 8.62
CA GLY A 11 -5.04 -19.03 8.72
C GLY A 11 -5.92 -19.33 7.50
N ILE A 12 -5.35 -19.26 6.31
CA ILE A 12 -6.04 -19.63 5.06
C ILE A 12 -6.50 -21.08 5.09
N GLU A 13 -5.58 -22.02 5.41
CA GLU A 13 -5.91 -23.44 5.52
C GLU A 13 -7.07 -23.70 6.49
N LEU A 14 -7.04 -23.04 7.64
CA LEU A 14 -8.11 -23.15 8.64
C LEU A 14 -9.45 -22.60 8.11
N CYS A 15 -9.43 -21.44 7.47
CA CYS A 15 -10.63 -20.84 6.87
C CYS A 15 -11.24 -21.71 5.78
N GLU A 16 -10.42 -22.34 4.95
CA GLU A 16 -10.87 -23.28 3.91
C GLU A 16 -11.55 -24.51 4.52
N ARG A 17 -10.94 -25.10 5.56
CA ARG A 17 -11.52 -26.25 6.29
C ARG A 17 -12.85 -25.91 6.95
N LEU A 18 -13.01 -24.70 7.45
CA LEU A 18 -14.23 -24.21 8.14
C LEU A 18 -15.23 -23.58 7.16
N ASN A 19 -14.92 -23.51 5.86
CA ASN A 19 -15.70 -22.80 4.84
C ASN A 19 -15.96 -21.32 5.20
N GLU A 20 -14.98 -20.67 5.86
CA GLU A 20 -15.08 -19.30 6.36
C GLU A 20 -14.52 -18.32 5.30
N LYS A 21 -15.42 -17.73 4.51
CA LYS A 21 -15.03 -16.88 3.36
C LYS A 21 -14.51 -15.49 3.75
N GLY A 22 -15.03 -14.90 4.83
CA GLY A 22 -14.70 -13.56 5.26
C GLY A 22 -13.24 -13.45 5.72
N TRP A 23 -12.86 -14.25 6.69
CA TRP A 23 -11.49 -14.29 7.21
C TRP A 23 -10.50 -14.84 6.17
N ASN A 24 -10.94 -15.74 5.31
CA ASN A 24 -10.12 -16.22 4.18
C ASN A 24 -9.72 -15.04 3.26
N THR A 25 -10.69 -14.20 2.89
CA THR A 25 -10.43 -13.01 2.07
C THR A 25 -9.45 -12.04 2.74
N ILE A 26 -9.63 -11.81 4.05
CA ILE A 26 -8.75 -10.95 4.84
C ILE A 26 -7.32 -11.52 4.89
N ALA A 27 -7.18 -12.82 5.15
CA ALA A 27 -5.86 -13.47 5.20
C ALA A 27 -5.13 -13.40 3.86
N HIS A 28 -5.83 -13.59 2.74
CA HIS A 28 -5.26 -13.41 1.40
C HIS A 28 -4.82 -11.95 1.16
N SER A 29 -5.60 -10.96 1.62
CA SER A 29 -5.25 -9.55 1.50
C SER A 29 -3.96 -9.22 2.26
N TYR A 30 -3.85 -9.67 3.52
CA TYR A 30 -2.63 -9.45 4.29
C TYR A 30 -1.42 -10.20 3.71
N LEU A 31 -1.63 -11.37 3.11
CA LEU A 31 -0.56 -12.12 2.46
C LEU A 31 -0.06 -11.39 1.20
N ALA A 32 -0.98 -10.78 0.43
CA ALA A 32 -0.62 -9.91 -0.70
C ALA A 32 0.26 -8.73 -0.25
N VAL A 33 -0.13 -8.04 0.83
CA VAL A 33 0.67 -6.95 1.43
C VAL A 33 2.02 -7.48 1.92
N THR A 34 2.05 -8.62 2.59
CA THR A 34 3.29 -9.24 3.10
C THR A 34 4.28 -9.51 1.97
N TYR A 35 3.83 -10.14 0.88
CA TYR A 35 4.70 -10.37 -0.29
C TYR A 35 5.14 -9.08 -0.97
N PHE A 36 4.30 -8.05 -0.99
CA PHE A 36 4.70 -6.76 -1.51
C PHE A 36 5.86 -6.16 -0.70
N GLU A 37 5.76 -6.16 0.62
CA GLU A 37 6.80 -5.63 1.52
C GLU A 37 8.09 -6.49 1.50
N MET A 38 7.99 -7.76 1.10
CA MET A 38 9.13 -8.64 0.84
C MET A 38 9.77 -8.41 -0.55
N GLY A 39 9.20 -7.53 -1.39
CA GLY A 39 9.63 -7.31 -2.77
C GLY A 39 9.23 -8.44 -3.74
N ASN A 40 8.40 -9.39 -3.30
CA ASN A 40 7.89 -10.46 -4.15
C ASN A 40 6.59 -10.03 -4.85
N PHE A 41 6.75 -9.12 -5.80
CA PHE A 41 5.62 -8.51 -6.51
C PHE A 41 4.77 -9.52 -7.31
N PRO A 42 5.33 -10.56 -7.96
CA PRO A 42 4.52 -11.58 -8.60
C PRO A 42 3.56 -12.27 -7.63
N LYS A 43 4.05 -12.76 -6.49
CA LYS A 43 3.18 -13.37 -5.48
C LYS A 43 2.17 -12.38 -4.90
N SER A 44 2.58 -11.14 -4.64
CA SER A 44 1.67 -10.09 -4.17
C SER A 44 0.50 -9.90 -5.14
N LYS A 45 0.78 -9.78 -6.45
CA LYS A 45 -0.24 -9.71 -7.49
C LYS A 45 -1.20 -10.90 -7.44
N ASP A 46 -0.65 -12.12 -7.43
CA ASP A 46 -1.45 -13.35 -7.44
C ASP A 46 -2.42 -13.42 -6.24
N TYR A 47 -1.97 -12.98 -5.06
CA TYR A 47 -2.82 -12.95 -3.88
C TYR A 47 -3.88 -11.84 -3.94
N TYR A 48 -3.58 -10.65 -4.49
CA TYR A 48 -4.61 -9.65 -4.74
C TYR A 48 -5.64 -10.12 -5.77
N GLU A 49 -5.23 -10.83 -6.83
CA GLU A 49 -6.14 -11.41 -7.83
C GLU A 49 -7.05 -12.50 -7.22
N LYS A 50 -6.52 -13.30 -6.28
CA LYS A 50 -7.37 -14.22 -5.48
C LYS A 50 -8.41 -13.46 -4.67
N VAL A 51 -8.03 -12.35 -4.00
CA VAL A 51 -8.98 -11.49 -3.27
C VAL A 51 -10.05 -10.94 -4.21
N CYS A 52 -9.68 -10.47 -5.40
CA CYS A 52 -10.64 -10.01 -6.41
C CYS A 52 -11.63 -11.14 -6.77
N GLY A 53 -11.16 -12.34 -7.07
CA GLY A 53 -12.02 -13.50 -7.38
C GLY A 53 -12.98 -13.85 -6.24
N LEU A 54 -12.53 -13.78 -4.98
CA LEU A 54 -13.38 -14.05 -3.81
C LEU A 54 -14.47 -12.97 -3.63
N LEU A 55 -14.19 -11.72 -3.97
CA LEU A 55 -15.08 -10.58 -3.74
C LEU A 55 -16.03 -10.28 -4.92
N GLU A 56 -15.64 -10.54 -6.16
CA GLU A 56 -16.43 -10.20 -7.36
C GLU A 56 -17.83 -10.80 -7.35
N HIS A 57 -17.98 -11.99 -6.80
CA HIS A 57 -19.27 -12.69 -6.73
C HIS A 57 -20.17 -12.23 -5.58
N THR A 58 -19.64 -11.46 -4.62
CA THR A 58 -20.39 -11.17 -3.38
C THR A 58 -21.20 -9.89 -3.44
N ARG A 59 -20.84 -8.92 -4.29
CA ARG A 59 -21.39 -7.54 -4.33
C ARG A 59 -21.46 -6.81 -2.96
N LEU A 60 -20.96 -7.45 -1.90
CA LEU A 60 -21.11 -6.98 -0.52
C LEU A 60 -19.99 -6.02 -0.09
N MET A 61 -18.82 -6.08 -0.74
CA MET A 61 -17.62 -5.34 -0.32
C MET A 61 -16.94 -4.58 -1.49
N PRO A 62 -17.65 -3.66 -2.16
CA PRO A 62 -17.11 -2.99 -3.36
C PRO A 62 -15.86 -2.16 -3.06
N SER A 63 -15.75 -1.55 -1.86
CA SER A 63 -14.55 -0.79 -1.47
C SER A 63 -13.33 -1.70 -1.29
N SER A 64 -13.49 -2.87 -0.67
CA SER A 64 -12.42 -3.85 -0.51
C SER A 64 -11.98 -4.45 -1.85
N LEU A 65 -12.94 -4.71 -2.76
CA LEU A 65 -12.64 -5.12 -4.12
C LEU A 65 -11.85 -4.05 -4.87
N GLY A 66 -12.24 -2.78 -4.73
CA GLY A 66 -11.52 -1.64 -5.31
C GLY A 66 -10.07 -1.58 -4.81
N LEU A 67 -9.86 -1.68 -3.49
CA LEU A 67 -8.52 -1.71 -2.91
C LEU A 67 -7.69 -2.89 -3.44
N ALA A 68 -8.27 -4.09 -3.54
CA ALA A 68 -7.57 -5.25 -4.08
C ALA A 68 -7.16 -5.06 -5.55
N LYS A 69 -8.02 -4.48 -6.38
CA LYS A 69 -7.71 -4.14 -7.78
C LYS A 69 -6.58 -3.12 -7.90
N ILE A 70 -6.59 -2.08 -7.05
CA ILE A 70 -5.51 -1.09 -6.99
C ILE A 70 -4.21 -1.76 -6.51
N GLY A 71 -4.27 -2.63 -5.49
CA GLY A 71 -3.12 -3.38 -4.98
C GLY A 71 -2.50 -4.32 -6.03
N ALA A 72 -3.33 -5.01 -6.81
CA ALA A 72 -2.87 -5.85 -7.93
C ALA A 72 -2.16 -5.01 -9.01
N ALA A 73 -2.73 -3.86 -9.39
CA ALA A 73 -2.11 -2.94 -10.34
C ALA A 73 -0.77 -2.40 -9.83
N ARG A 74 -0.71 -2.03 -8.54
CA ARG A 74 0.53 -1.61 -7.86
C ARG A 74 1.61 -2.69 -7.97
N SER A 75 1.27 -3.93 -7.67
CA SER A 75 2.21 -5.06 -7.75
C SER A 75 2.71 -5.31 -9.19
N ARG A 76 1.83 -5.15 -10.20
CA ARG A 76 2.22 -5.22 -11.62
C ARG A 76 3.23 -4.13 -11.98
N VAL A 77 2.96 -2.89 -11.62
CA VAL A 77 3.86 -1.75 -11.92
C VAL A 77 5.23 -1.95 -11.29
N MET A 78 5.27 -2.40 -10.03
CA MET A 78 6.53 -2.70 -9.35
C MET A 78 7.26 -3.91 -9.96
N ASN A 79 6.54 -4.80 -10.65
CA ASN A 79 7.09 -5.89 -11.45
C ASN A 79 7.41 -5.49 -12.91
N ASN A 80 7.56 -4.19 -13.19
CA ASN A 80 7.85 -3.61 -14.51
C ASN A 80 6.74 -3.74 -15.58
N GLU A 81 5.51 -4.10 -15.20
CA GLU A 81 4.36 -4.08 -16.08
C GLU A 81 3.73 -2.67 -16.09
N LYS A 82 4.20 -1.79 -16.97
CA LYS A 82 3.85 -0.35 -16.95
C LYS A 82 2.47 -0.02 -17.55
N HIS A 83 1.81 -0.99 -18.18
CA HIS A 83 0.49 -0.75 -18.77
C HIS A 83 -0.62 -0.90 -17.73
N VAL A 84 -1.22 0.23 -17.33
CA VAL A 84 -2.24 0.30 -16.28
C VAL A 84 -3.39 1.18 -16.72
N ASP A 85 -4.64 0.73 -16.51
CA ASP A 85 -5.84 1.55 -16.70
C ASP A 85 -6.05 2.47 -15.48
N LEU A 86 -5.44 3.66 -15.53
CA LEU A 86 -5.50 4.66 -14.45
C LEU A 86 -6.93 5.12 -14.17
N GLU A 87 -7.78 5.29 -15.21
CA GLU A 87 -9.17 5.72 -15.00
C GLU A 87 -9.98 4.72 -14.18
N SER A 88 -9.77 3.43 -14.41
CA SER A 88 -10.38 2.38 -13.59
C SER A 88 -9.92 2.48 -12.13
N LEU A 89 -8.62 2.70 -11.87
CA LEU A 89 -8.09 2.86 -10.51
C LEU A 89 -8.67 4.10 -9.81
N TYR A 90 -8.76 5.22 -10.51
CA TYR A 90 -9.38 6.44 -9.98
C TYR A 90 -10.87 6.24 -9.67
N ALA A 91 -11.58 5.51 -10.53
CA ALA A 91 -12.98 5.16 -10.28
C ALA A 91 -13.13 4.30 -9.01
N HIS A 92 -12.25 3.31 -8.79
CA HIS A 92 -12.26 2.52 -7.56
C HIS A 92 -12.02 3.36 -6.31
N SER A 93 -11.06 4.29 -6.35
CA SER A 93 -10.79 5.20 -5.24
C SER A 93 -11.97 6.16 -4.97
N ARG A 94 -12.56 6.77 -6.03
CA ARG A 94 -13.74 7.65 -5.91
C ARG A 94 -14.97 6.93 -5.32
N ASN A 95 -15.14 5.67 -5.66
CA ASN A 95 -16.28 4.86 -5.20
C ASN A 95 -16.07 4.23 -3.81
N ASN A 96 -14.92 4.43 -3.18
CA ASN A 96 -14.64 3.94 -1.84
C ASN A 96 -15.57 4.57 -0.81
N LYS A 97 -16.16 3.72 0.06
CA LYS A 97 -17.04 4.13 1.17
C LYS A 97 -16.44 3.88 2.57
N ILE A 98 -15.25 3.30 2.63
CA ILE A 98 -14.58 2.90 3.87
C ILE A 98 -13.48 3.90 4.18
N LYS A 99 -13.64 4.68 5.24
CA LYS A 99 -12.70 5.74 5.64
C LYS A 99 -11.31 5.20 5.98
N THR A 100 -11.23 4.04 6.63
CA THR A 100 -9.95 3.46 7.07
C THR A 100 -9.04 2.97 5.94
N ILE A 101 -9.56 2.82 4.71
CA ILE A 101 -8.76 2.44 3.53
C ILE A 101 -8.66 3.57 2.50
N GLU A 102 -9.16 4.77 2.83
CA GLU A 102 -9.13 5.92 1.92
C GLU A 102 -7.70 6.38 1.63
N GLY A 103 -6.88 6.48 2.68
CA GLY A 103 -5.47 6.82 2.58
C GLY A 103 -4.69 5.74 1.83
N GLU A 104 -4.92 4.48 2.15
CA GLU A 104 -4.25 3.35 1.49
C GLU A 104 -4.53 3.31 -0.02
N ASN A 105 -5.79 3.52 -0.45
CA ASN A 105 -6.14 3.64 -1.86
C ASN A 105 -5.36 4.77 -2.54
N SER A 106 -5.32 5.94 -1.91
CA SER A 106 -4.63 7.12 -2.44
C SER A 106 -3.12 6.92 -2.52
N LYS A 107 -2.52 6.34 -1.48
CA LYS A 107 -1.09 5.98 -1.44
C LYS A 107 -0.72 5.02 -2.55
N TYR A 108 -1.49 3.94 -2.74
CA TYR A 108 -1.20 2.96 -3.79
C TYR A 108 -1.26 3.58 -5.19
N ILE A 109 -2.23 4.47 -5.45
CA ILE A 109 -2.30 5.21 -6.72
C ILE A 109 -1.09 6.13 -6.87
N GLY A 110 -0.72 6.88 -5.84
CA GLY A 110 0.48 7.73 -5.85
C GLY A 110 1.76 6.94 -6.14
N GLU A 111 1.90 5.76 -5.55
CA GLU A 111 3.06 4.88 -5.78
C GLU A 111 3.07 4.27 -7.19
N ILE A 112 1.89 3.90 -7.73
CA ILE A 112 1.74 3.48 -9.13
C ILE A 112 2.23 4.59 -10.06
N LEU A 113 1.70 5.81 -9.92
CA LEU A 113 2.05 6.96 -10.75
C LEU A 113 3.53 7.30 -10.67
N LEU A 114 4.10 7.25 -9.48
CA LEU A 114 5.52 7.48 -9.25
C LEU A 114 6.42 6.45 -9.98
N ASN A 115 5.91 5.24 -10.22
CA ASN A 115 6.68 4.14 -10.79
C ASN A 115 6.33 3.81 -12.26
N ILE A 116 5.33 4.44 -12.86
CA ILE A 116 5.03 4.27 -14.29
C ILE A 116 6.08 5.00 -15.13
N ASP A 117 6.19 6.31 -14.97
CA ASP A 117 7.15 7.19 -15.66
C ASP A 117 7.25 8.55 -14.96
N ASP A 118 8.20 9.38 -15.41
CA ASP A 118 8.45 10.69 -14.80
C ASP A 118 7.40 11.76 -15.16
N GLN A 119 6.53 11.53 -16.14
CA GLN A 119 5.50 12.50 -16.54
C GLN A 119 4.39 12.60 -15.49
N HIS A 120 4.20 11.55 -14.69
CA HIS A 120 3.17 11.47 -13.65
C HIS A 120 3.62 11.96 -12.26
N ILE A 121 4.84 12.47 -12.10
CA ILE A 121 5.37 12.90 -10.77
C ILE A 121 4.47 13.93 -10.09
N SER A 122 3.94 14.90 -10.82
CA SER A 122 3.05 15.93 -10.23
C SER A 122 1.71 15.35 -9.79
N GLU A 123 1.19 14.39 -10.53
CA GLU A 123 -0.05 13.71 -10.18
C GLU A 123 0.18 12.74 -9.01
N ALA A 124 1.31 12.05 -8.98
CA ALA A 124 1.73 11.22 -7.84
C ALA A 124 1.80 12.04 -6.55
N GLU A 125 2.36 13.25 -6.61
CA GLU A 125 2.41 14.16 -5.45
C GLU A 125 1.01 14.47 -4.92
N HIS A 126 0.07 14.80 -5.80
CA HIS A 126 -1.32 15.06 -5.40
C HIS A 126 -1.96 13.86 -4.69
N TRP A 127 -1.78 12.64 -5.21
CA TRP A 127 -2.33 11.45 -4.60
C TRP A 127 -1.66 11.08 -3.27
N ILE A 128 -0.35 11.32 -3.12
CA ILE A 128 0.37 11.11 -1.85
C ILE A 128 -0.11 12.12 -0.80
N GLN A 129 -0.29 13.39 -1.16
CA GLN A 129 -0.86 14.39 -0.25
C GLN A 129 -2.27 14.01 0.21
N LYS A 130 -3.10 13.53 -0.71
CA LYS A 130 -4.44 13.05 -0.40
C LYS A 130 -4.41 11.84 0.56
N ALA A 131 -3.42 10.95 0.44
CA ALA A 131 -3.22 9.86 1.39
C ALA A 131 -2.89 10.40 2.79
N ILE A 132 -1.93 11.31 2.90
CA ILE A 132 -1.53 11.95 4.16
C ILE A 132 -2.74 12.62 4.83
N GLU A 133 -3.51 13.41 4.09
CA GLU A 133 -4.70 14.08 4.61
C GLU A 133 -5.76 13.09 5.12
N ALA A 134 -6.00 12.00 4.36
CA ALA A 134 -6.96 10.99 4.73
C ALA A 134 -6.53 10.23 5.98
N ASP A 135 -5.28 9.78 6.05
CA ASP A 135 -4.78 8.98 7.16
C ASP A 135 -4.59 9.81 8.43
N GLN A 136 -4.23 11.08 8.30
CA GLN A 136 -4.22 12.02 9.42
C GLN A 136 -5.64 12.27 9.97
N ARG A 137 -6.61 12.55 9.09
CA ARG A 137 -8.02 12.78 9.46
C ARG A 137 -8.65 11.54 10.12
N ASN A 138 -8.31 10.36 9.61
CA ASN A 138 -8.86 9.08 10.07
C ASN A 138 -8.03 8.45 11.21
N ARG A 139 -6.95 9.11 11.66
CA ARG A 139 -6.03 8.64 12.71
C ARG A 139 -5.36 7.30 12.41
N MET A 140 -5.09 7.04 11.16
CA MET A 140 -4.42 5.83 10.68
C MET A 140 -2.90 6.00 10.76
N MET A 141 -2.37 6.18 11.99
CA MET A 141 -1.00 6.65 12.22
C MET A 141 0.08 5.79 11.57
N PHE A 142 -0.04 4.46 11.63
CA PHE A 142 0.93 3.58 10.96
C PHE A 142 0.97 3.78 9.44
N TYR A 143 -0.18 3.96 8.80
CA TYR A 143 -0.28 4.24 7.37
C TYR A 143 0.22 5.65 7.04
N LEU A 144 -0.04 6.63 7.90
CA LEU A 144 0.50 7.99 7.78
C LEU A 144 2.04 8.00 7.77
N GLY A 145 2.68 7.18 8.59
CA GLY A 145 4.13 6.98 8.54
C GLY A 145 4.61 6.46 7.19
N LYS A 146 3.89 5.50 6.60
CA LYS A 146 4.17 4.99 5.26
C LYS A 146 3.97 6.03 4.16
N ASP A 147 2.97 6.91 4.30
CA ASP A 147 2.70 7.98 3.35
C ASP A 147 3.83 9.01 3.33
N TYR A 148 4.32 9.43 4.52
CA TYR A 148 5.47 10.33 4.61
C TYR A 148 6.75 9.68 4.05
N ALA A 149 6.96 8.39 4.23
CA ALA A 149 8.07 7.68 3.63
C ALA A 149 7.99 7.68 2.09
N LEU A 150 6.79 7.46 1.53
CA LEU A 150 6.57 7.56 0.08
C LEU A 150 6.74 8.99 -0.42
N TYR A 151 6.33 9.98 0.35
CA TYR A 151 6.51 11.40 0.02
C TYR A 151 8.00 11.78 0.02
N ALA A 152 8.79 11.22 0.92
CA ALA A 152 10.25 11.38 0.90
C ALA A 152 10.87 10.80 -0.38
N GLU A 153 10.41 9.62 -0.83
CA GLU A 153 10.86 9.01 -2.07
C GLU A 153 10.54 9.89 -3.31
N LEU A 154 9.35 10.48 -3.36
CA LEU A 154 8.99 11.44 -4.40
C LEU A 154 9.96 12.62 -4.43
N PHE A 155 10.29 13.21 -3.28
CA PHE A 155 11.23 14.35 -3.22
C PHE A 155 12.66 13.95 -3.59
N LYS A 156 13.09 12.73 -3.30
CA LYS A 156 14.38 12.21 -3.82
C LYS A 156 14.39 12.21 -5.34
N ARG A 157 13.33 11.72 -5.98
CA ARG A 157 13.22 11.72 -7.46
C ARG A 157 13.17 13.13 -8.04
N LYS A 158 12.58 14.09 -7.32
CA LYS A 158 12.60 15.52 -7.69
C LYS A 158 13.95 16.21 -7.43
N GLY A 159 14.90 15.53 -6.79
CA GLY A 159 16.21 16.09 -6.41
C GLY A 159 16.17 17.01 -5.19
N ASP A 160 15.03 17.13 -4.51
CA ASP A 160 14.85 17.96 -3.30
C ASP A 160 15.22 17.15 -2.04
N ARG A 161 16.54 17.07 -1.78
CA ARG A 161 17.07 16.32 -0.64
C ARG A 161 16.58 16.85 0.71
N LEU A 162 16.36 18.16 0.82
CA LEU A 162 15.91 18.76 2.07
C LEU A 162 14.51 18.25 2.43
N LYS A 163 13.56 18.36 1.51
CA LYS A 163 12.20 17.85 1.72
C LYS A 163 12.16 16.33 1.87
N ALA A 164 13.00 15.59 1.16
CA ALA A 164 13.11 14.15 1.34
C ALA A 164 13.48 13.80 2.80
N ARG A 165 14.49 14.48 3.37
CA ARG A 165 14.89 14.28 4.77
C ARG A 165 13.82 14.67 5.78
N GLU A 166 13.17 15.81 5.58
CA GLU A 166 12.08 16.27 6.45
C GLU A 166 10.93 15.26 6.52
N ASN A 167 10.52 14.74 5.36
CA ASN A 167 9.42 13.78 5.30
C ASN A 167 9.83 12.41 5.86
N LEU A 168 11.06 11.97 5.62
CA LEU A 168 11.57 10.73 6.20
C LEU A 168 11.70 10.84 7.73
N GLY A 169 12.10 12.01 8.25
CA GLY A 169 12.10 12.30 9.68
C GLY A 169 10.71 12.17 10.30
N LYS A 170 9.69 12.76 9.68
CA LYS A 170 8.29 12.62 10.12
C LYS A 170 7.83 11.16 10.13
N ALA A 171 8.17 10.39 9.10
CA ALA A 171 7.86 8.97 9.06
C ALA A 171 8.47 8.20 10.24
N ILE A 172 9.74 8.46 10.54
CA ILE A 172 10.47 7.82 11.65
C ILE A 172 9.82 8.16 13.00
N GLU A 173 9.49 9.43 13.25
CA GLU A 173 8.82 9.86 14.47
C GLU A 173 7.48 9.13 14.66
N ILE A 174 6.65 9.09 13.61
CA ILE A 174 5.36 8.39 13.65
C ILE A 174 5.54 6.89 13.91
N PHE A 175 6.52 6.23 13.28
CA PHE A 175 6.78 4.82 13.53
C PHE A 175 7.28 4.55 14.95
N LYS A 176 8.04 5.48 15.56
CA LYS A 176 8.42 5.41 16.99
C LYS A 176 7.19 5.48 17.89
N GLU A 177 6.28 6.41 17.63
CA GLU A 177 5.01 6.51 18.37
C GLU A 177 4.13 5.27 18.24
N CYS A 178 4.16 4.60 17.08
CA CYS A 178 3.44 3.34 16.84
C CYS A 178 4.12 2.09 17.41
N GLY A 179 5.34 2.18 17.95
CA GLY A 179 6.12 1.04 18.37
C GLY A 179 6.56 0.13 17.21
N ALA A 180 6.74 0.69 16.02
CA ALA A 180 7.04 -0.03 14.78
C ALA A 180 8.57 -0.09 14.53
N ASP A 181 9.32 -0.65 15.46
CA ASP A 181 10.79 -0.60 15.53
C ASP A 181 11.48 -1.04 14.23
N GLY A 182 10.97 -2.08 13.56
CA GLY A 182 11.54 -2.55 12.30
C GLY A 182 11.44 -1.51 11.17
N TRP A 183 10.40 -0.67 11.17
CA TRP A 183 10.25 0.44 10.23
C TRP A 183 11.13 1.62 10.60
N VAL A 184 11.29 1.89 11.90
CA VAL A 184 12.24 2.89 12.41
C VAL A 184 13.64 2.57 11.94
N GLU A 185 14.14 1.35 12.20
CA GLU A 185 15.47 0.91 11.79
C GLU A 185 15.68 1.01 10.27
N LYS A 186 14.68 0.59 9.46
CA LYS A 186 14.72 0.69 8.01
C LYS A 186 14.93 2.12 7.56
N TYR A 187 14.12 3.06 8.05
CA TYR A 187 14.15 4.44 7.58
C TYR A 187 15.25 5.29 8.19
N GLU A 188 15.76 4.97 9.37
CA GLU A 188 16.98 5.59 9.91
C GLU A 188 18.21 5.24 9.06
N LYS A 189 18.33 3.99 8.60
CA LYS A 189 19.38 3.59 7.63
C LYS A 189 19.24 4.36 6.32
N GLU A 190 18.04 4.54 5.83
CA GLU A 190 17.77 5.28 4.59
C GLU A 190 18.09 6.77 4.75
N LEU A 191 17.72 7.37 5.88
CA LEU A 191 17.99 8.77 6.19
C LEU A 191 19.49 9.05 6.23
N ALA A 192 20.29 8.12 6.76
CA ALA A 192 21.75 8.24 6.82
C ALA A 192 22.42 8.27 5.43
N ILE A 193 21.77 7.71 4.40
CA ILE A 193 22.30 7.71 3.02
C ILE A 193 21.99 9.02 2.29
N ILE A 194 20.93 9.74 2.67
CA ILE A 194 20.53 11.00 2.04
C ILE A 194 21.45 12.18 2.48
N LEU A 195 22.29 11.96 3.50
CA LEU A 195 23.31 12.92 3.96
C LEU A 195 24.39 13.13 2.90
#